data_b224df190cc689d7b8b84bf492118bef
#
_entry.id   b224df190cc689d7b8b84bf492118bef
#
_cell.length_a   1.000
_cell.length_b   1.000
_cell.length_c   1.000
_cell.angle_alpha   90.00
_cell.angle_beta   90.00
_cell.angle_gamma   90.00
#
_symmetry.space_group_name_H-M   'P 1'
#
loop_
_entity.id
_entity.type
_entity.pdbx_description
1 polymer ?
#
loop_
_entity_poly.entity_id
_entity_poly.type
_entity_poly.pdbx_seq_one_letter_code
_entity_poly.pdbx_strand_id
1 'polypeptide(L)'
;MKIGKVPENVLKRSVFKQIHTKRPEVVLGAGVGEDCAAVKLAEDETLVMSTDPITGTAQDIGTLAIQITANDLASAGAEPVGVLLTVLLPPEIEEPDLREMMQQVEAACAKAGVQVMGGHTEITAVVNQPVISVCGVGKVKDGCLISTGGAKPGMDILVTKWIGIEGTSIIAKEKEKDLLTRFSAPFIENAKKLDVYLSVLSEAAVAVRSGVSAMHDVTEGGIFGALWEMAEASGVGLEIDLKKIPIR
;
A
#
# COMPACT_ATOMS: atom_id res chain seq x y z
N MET A 1 21.71 -10.83 10.99
CA MET A 1 21.17 -11.14 12.36
C MET A 1 20.99 -12.67 12.52
N LYS A 2 20.71 -13.19 13.74
CA LYS A 2 20.47 -14.65 13.92
C LYS A 2 19.05 -15.03 13.48
N ILE A 3 18.89 -16.24 12.92
CA ILE A 3 17.57 -16.77 12.53
C ILE A 3 16.65 -16.85 13.74
N GLY A 4 15.38 -16.50 13.56
CA GLY A 4 14.31 -16.45 14.53
C GLY A 4 13.76 -15.05 14.77
N LYS A 5 12.84 -14.92 15.72
CA LYS A 5 12.25 -13.62 16.11
C LYS A 5 13.36 -12.63 16.45
N VAL A 6 13.27 -11.44 15.93
CA VAL A 6 14.23 -10.37 16.21
C VAL A 6 14.25 -10.08 17.73
N PRO A 7 15.44 -10.03 18.37
CA PRO A 7 15.55 -9.80 19.79
C PRO A 7 14.88 -8.51 20.24
N GLU A 8 14.27 -8.53 21.44
CA GLU A 8 13.48 -7.42 21.97
C GLU A 8 14.25 -6.10 22.05
N ASN A 9 15.53 -6.13 22.39
CA ASN A 9 16.36 -4.94 22.41
C ASN A 9 16.58 -4.32 21.01
N VAL A 10 16.58 -5.15 19.95
CA VAL A 10 16.62 -4.68 18.56
C VAL A 10 15.25 -4.14 18.16
N LEU A 11 14.16 -4.85 18.49
CA LEU A 11 12.80 -4.36 18.24
C LEU A 11 12.58 -2.98 18.86
N LYS A 12 13.00 -2.78 20.11
CA LYS A 12 12.86 -1.48 20.80
C LYS A 12 13.56 -0.34 20.07
N ARG A 13 14.81 -0.54 19.62
CA ARG A 13 15.59 0.56 19.03
C ARG A 13 15.42 0.72 17.52
N SER A 14 15.03 -0.34 16.79
CA SER A 14 15.02 -0.33 15.33
C SER A 14 13.62 -0.47 14.72
N VAL A 15 12.63 -0.91 15.51
CA VAL A 15 11.23 -0.97 15.11
C VAL A 15 10.39 0.03 15.92
N PHE A 16 10.22 -0.17 17.21
CA PHE A 16 9.30 0.65 18.02
C PHE A 16 9.70 2.13 18.09
N LYS A 17 11.03 2.43 18.09
CA LYS A 17 11.51 3.80 18.03
C LYS A 17 11.17 4.54 16.73
N GLN A 18 10.82 3.83 15.67
CA GLN A 18 10.44 4.44 14.39
C GLN A 18 8.92 4.72 14.31
N ILE A 19 8.11 4.14 15.20
CA ILE A 19 6.65 4.26 15.16
C ILE A 19 6.21 5.51 15.93
N HIS A 20 5.90 6.58 15.22
CA HIS A 20 5.54 7.89 15.80
C HIS A 20 4.08 8.26 15.53
N THR A 21 3.58 7.92 14.35
CA THR A 21 2.20 8.22 13.95
C THR A 21 1.21 7.51 14.87
N LYS A 22 0.23 8.25 15.40
CA LYS A 22 -0.80 7.75 16.29
C LYS A 22 -2.19 8.08 15.76
N ARG A 23 -3.11 7.17 16.01
CA ARG A 23 -4.52 7.34 15.67
C ARG A 23 -5.38 7.21 16.93
N PRO A 24 -6.41 8.05 17.13
CA PRO A 24 -7.27 7.99 18.30
C PRO A 24 -8.09 6.71 18.39
N GLU A 25 -8.38 6.06 17.26
CA GLU A 25 -9.08 4.79 17.19
C GLU A 25 -8.25 3.63 17.77
N VAL A 26 -6.92 3.72 17.73
CA VAL A 26 -6.04 2.67 18.23
C VAL A 26 -5.87 2.82 19.73
N VAL A 27 -6.60 2.01 20.49
CA VAL A 27 -6.60 2.03 21.97
C VAL A 27 -5.51 1.13 22.56
N LEU A 28 -5.03 0.15 21.81
CA LEU A 28 -3.84 -0.66 22.10
C LEU A 28 -3.03 -0.82 20.84
N GLY A 29 -1.78 -0.42 20.86
CA GLY A 29 -0.88 -0.48 19.70
C GLY A 29 0.41 -1.24 19.97
N ALA A 30 1.35 -1.15 19.03
CA ALA A 30 2.64 -1.84 19.10
C ALA A 30 3.39 -1.55 20.40
N GLY A 31 3.81 -2.59 21.11
CA GLY A 31 4.53 -2.50 22.37
C GLY A 31 5.27 -3.79 22.70
N VAL A 32 6.12 -3.71 23.72
CA VAL A 32 6.83 -4.87 24.24
C VAL A 32 5.85 -5.79 24.97
N GLY A 33 5.79 -7.07 24.57
CA GLY A 33 4.89 -8.05 25.17
C GLY A 33 3.43 -7.92 24.75
N GLU A 34 3.11 -7.03 23.81
CA GLU A 34 1.77 -6.91 23.25
C GLU A 34 1.61 -7.86 22.07
N ASP A 35 0.75 -8.85 22.21
CA ASP A 35 0.45 -9.84 21.17
C ASP A 35 -0.62 -9.37 20.19
N CYS A 36 -1.41 -8.36 20.58
CA CYS A 36 -2.54 -7.86 19.80
C CYS A 36 -2.54 -6.34 19.71
N ALA A 37 -3.26 -5.82 18.71
CA ALA A 37 -3.71 -4.43 18.67
C ALA A 37 -5.23 -4.36 18.89
N ALA A 38 -5.72 -3.20 19.38
CA ALA A 38 -7.16 -2.97 19.54
C ALA A 38 -7.56 -1.64 18.92
N VAL A 39 -8.62 -1.67 18.11
CA VAL A 39 -9.21 -0.50 17.45
C VAL A 39 -10.64 -0.34 17.94
N LYS A 40 -11.00 0.88 18.33
CA LYS A 40 -12.36 1.25 18.71
C LYS A 40 -12.99 2.08 17.60
N LEU A 41 -14.10 1.62 17.05
CA LEU A 41 -14.91 2.33 16.06
C LEU A 41 -16.14 2.95 16.70
N ALA A 42 -16.75 3.94 16.02
CA ALA A 42 -18.07 4.46 16.38
C ALA A 42 -19.18 3.45 16.04
N GLU A 43 -20.36 3.64 16.60
CA GLU A 43 -21.49 2.71 16.37
C GLU A 43 -21.98 2.70 14.93
N ASP A 44 -21.77 3.78 14.16
CA ASP A 44 -22.16 3.98 12.78
C ASP A 44 -20.98 3.79 11.80
N GLU A 45 -19.96 3.03 12.20
CA GLU A 45 -18.77 2.76 11.36
C GLU A 45 -18.60 1.26 11.11
N THR A 46 -18.33 0.94 9.84
CA THR A 46 -17.99 -0.40 9.38
C THR A 46 -16.47 -0.54 9.28
N LEU A 47 -15.92 -1.66 9.78
CA LEU A 47 -14.52 -2.04 9.65
C LEU A 47 -14.25 -2.54 8.22
N VAL A 48 -13.21 -1.99 7.59
CA VAL A 48 -12.71 -2.45 6.28
C VAL A 48 -11.28 -2.94 6.46
N MET A 49 -10.96 -4.08 5.87
CA MET A 49 -9.64 -4.70 5.99
C MET A 49 -9.12 -5.15 4.62
N SER A 50 -7.82 -5.01 4.41
CA SER A 50 -7.09 -5.56 3.27
C SER A 50 -5.80 -6.21 3.73
N THR A 51 -5.22 -7.11 2.93
CA THR A 51 -3.92 -7.69 3.23
C THR A 51 -3.17 -8.08 1.97
N ASP A 52 -1.94 -7.57 1.83
CA ASP A 52 -1.05 -7.84 0.72
C ASP A 52 0.39 -8.07 1.15
N PRO A 53 1.11 -9.02 0.52
CA PRO A 53 2.54 -9.16 0.65
C PRO A 53 3.26 -8.32 -0.42
N ILE A 54 4.29 -7.59 -0.03
CA ILE A 54 5.20 -6.92 -0.97
C ILE A 54 6.44 -7.79 -1.18
N THR A 55 6.59 -8.26 -2.42
CA THR A 55 7.65 -9.20 -2.83
C THR A 55 8.40 -8.73 -4.08
N GLY A 56 7.89 -7.71 -4.80
CA GLY A 56 8.38 -7.30 -6.12
C GLY A 56 9.64 -6.43 -6.10
N THR A 57 10.02 -5.87 -4.97
CA THR A 57 11.21 -5.02 -4.82
C THR A 57 11.79 -5.12 -3.42
N ALA A 58 13.10 -4.92 -3.31
CA ALA A 58 13.79 -4.71 -2.03
C ALA A 58 14.00 -3.22 -1.74
N GLN A 59 14.01 -2.36 -2.77
CA GLN A 59 14.15 -0.91 -2.60
C GLN A 59 12.78 -0.30 -2.26
N ASP A 60 12.78 0.61 -1.28
CA ASP A 60 11.57 1.33 -0.83
C ASP A 60 10.40 0.43 -0.40
N ILE A 61 10.69 -0.83 -0.05
CA ILE A 61 9.66 -1.83 0.30
C ILE A 61 8.74 -1.36 1.42
N GLY A 62 9.29 -0.65 2.42
CA GLY A 62 8.51 -0.08 3.52
C GLY A 62 7.51 0.98 3.06
N THR A 63 7.90 1.82 2.10
CA THR A 63 7.00 2.83 1.52
C THR A 63 5.89 2.19 0.70
N LEU A 64 6.25 1.27 -0.20
CA LEU A 64 5.29 0.59 -1.07
C LEU A 64 4.27 -0.22 -0.28
N ALA A 65 4.71 -0.94 0.76
CA ALA A 65 3.83 -1.75 1.60
C ALA A 65 2.67 -0.92 2.19
N ILE A 66 2.96 0.27 2.69
CA ILE A 66 1.93 1.14 3.25
C ILE A 66 1.07 1.78 2.17
N GLN A 67 1.66 2.22 1.05
CA GLN A 67 0.93 2.88 -0.03
C GLN A 67 -0.08 1.94 -0.70
N ILE A 68 0.31 0.71 -1.02
CA ILE A 68 -0.55 -0.27 -1.67
C ILE A 68 -1.73 -0.59 -0.76
N THR A 69 -1.47 -1.01 0.48
CA THR A 69 -2.55 -1.34 1.43
C THR A 69 -3.49 -0.15 1.72
N ALA A 70 -2.94 1.08 1.80
CA ALA A 70 -3.77 2.26 1.99
C ALA A 70 -4.63 2.58 0.75
N ASN A 71 -4.14 2.27 -0.46
CA ASN A 71 -4.91 2.42 -1.70
C ASN A 71 -6.10 1.45 -1.76
N ASP A 72 -5.91 0.18 -1.35
CA ASP A 72 -7.00 -0.81 -1.27
C ASP A 72 -8.13 -0.30 -0.37
N LEU A 73 -7.76 0.15 0.84
CA LEU A 73 -8.74 0.70 1.77
C LEU A 73 -9.45 1.93 1.19
N ALA A 74 -8.70 2.81 0.53
CA ALA A 74 -9.25 4.00 -0.09
C ALA A 74 -10.16 3.66 -1.27
N SER A 75 -9.85 2.64 -2.08
CA SER A 75 -10.69 2.18 -3.19
C SER A 75 -12.03 1.60 -2.71
N ALA A 76 -12.08 1.12 -1.46
CA ALA A 76 -13.32 0.73 -0.79
C ALA A 76 -14.08 1.93 -0.15
N GLY A 77 -13.61 3.16 -0.32
CA GLY A 77 -14.17 4.36 0.29
C GLY A 77 -13.81 4.52 1.77
N ALA A 78 -12.93 3.67 2.30
CA ALA A 78 -12.57 3.68 3.70
C ALA A 78 -11.47 4.69 4.02
N GLU A 79 -11.53 5.26 5.22
CA GLU A 79 -10.44 6.00 5.84
C GLU A 79 -9.46 5.01 6.47
N PRO A 80 -8.20 4.93 6.03
CA PRO A 80 -7.21 4.09 6.68
C PRO A 80 -6.96 4.53 8.13
N VAL A 81 -6.87 3.56 9.05
CA VAL A 81 -6.64 3.80 10.49
C VAL A 81 -5.28 3.25 10.92
N GLY A 82 -4.99 2.00 10.56
CA GLY A 82 -3.78 1.35 11.03
C GLY A 82 -3.39 0.13 10.24
N VAL A 83 -2.18 -0.36 10.52
CA VAL A 83 -1.61 -1.55 9.88
C VAL A 83 -0.95 -2.48 10.90
N LEU A 84 -1.05 -3.77 10.63
CA LEU A 84 -0.24 -4.82 11.24
C LEU A 84 0.77 -5.32 10.20
N LEU A 85 2.04 -5.45 10.60
CA LEU A 85 3.13 -5.79 9.69
C LEU A 85 3.71 -7.15 10.02
N THR A 86 3.80 -8.06 9.06
CA THR A 86 4.66 -9.23 9.13
C THR A 86 5.89 -8.97 8.27
N VAL A 87 7.05 -8.85 8.92
CA VAL A 87 8.34 -8.54 8.28
C VAL A 87 9.23 -9.77 8.33
N LEU A 88 9.47 -10.39 7.18
CA LEU A 88 10.36 -11.54 7.03
C LEU A 88 11.65 -11.07 6.34
N LEU A 89 12.78 -11.33 6.98
CA LEU A 89 14.08 -10.85 6.54
C LEU A 89 15.03 -12.03 6.32
N PRO A 90 15.78 -12.08 5.21
CA PRO A 90 16.80 -13.10 5.00
C PRO A 90 17.97 -12.91 6.01
N PRO A 91 18.78 -13.97 6.25
CA PRO A 91 19.85 -13.94 7.26
C PRO A 91 20.92 -12.86 7.03
N GLU A 92 21.10 -12.44 5.79
CA GLU A 92 22.10 -11.44 5.37
C GLU A 92 21.75 -10.01 5.81
N ILE A 93 20.47 -9.75 6.09
CA ILE A 93 19.99 -8.44 6.52
C ILE A 93 20.57 -8.08 7.91
N GLU A 94 21.03 -6.85 8.03
CA GLU A 94 21.55 -6.32 9.28
C GLU A 94 20.55 -5.36 9.95
N GLU A 95 20.84 -4.96 11.18
CA GLU A 95 19.95 -4.07 11.95
C GLU A 95 19.78 -2.67 11.31
N PRO A 96 20.81 -2.05 10.70
CA PRO A 96 20.62 -0.78 9.99
C PRO A 96 19.58 -0.85 8.87
N ASP A 97 19.57 -1.95 8.10
CA ASP A 97 18.64 -2.15 6.99
C ASP A 97 17.19 -2.25 7.51
N LEU A 98 16.98 -3.00 8.60
CA LEU A 98 15.68 -3.07 9.27
C LEU A 98 15.22 -1.68 9.76
N ARG A 99 16.14 -0.91 10.32
CA ARG A 99 15.82 0.45 10.80
C ARG A 99 15.44 1.37 9.67
N GLU A 100 16.14 1.34 8.54
CA GLU A 100 15.83 2.13 7.35
C GLU A 100 14.46 1.74 6.79
N MET A 101 14.18 0.45 6.67
CA MET A 101 12.87 -0.06 6.26
C MET A 101 11.75 0.45 7.16
N MET A 102 11.92 0.43 8.48
CA MET A 102 10.91 0.95 9.41
C MET A 102 10.77 2.47 9.36
N GLN A 103 11.82 3.21 9.00
CA GLN A 103 11.74 4.64 8.72
C GLN A 103 10.92 4.93 7.45
N GLN A 104 11.09 4.13 6.41
CA GLN A 104 10.25 4.20 5.20
C GLN A 104 8.77 3.94 5.53
N VAL A 105 8.50 2.88 6.30
CA VAL A 105 7.15 2.57 6.79
C VAL A 105 6.55 3.76 7.52
N GLU A 106 7.24 4.31 8.51
CA GLU A 106 6.72 5.44 9.30
C GLU A 106 6.51 6.69 8.44
N ALA A 107 7.43 7.01 7.53
CA ALA A 107 7.28 8.15 6.64
C ALA A 107 6.03 8.03 5.73
N ALA A 108 5.73 6.82 5.25
CA ALA A 108 4.53 6.54 4.48
C ALA A 108 3.27 6.58 5.36
N CYS A 109 3.33 6.01 6.56
CA CYS A 109 2.26 6.04 7.55
C CYS A 109 1.88 7.49 7.93
N ALA A 110 2.87 8.33 8.18
CA ALA A 110 2.65 9.75 8.50
C ALA A 110 1.93 10.50 7.37
N LYS A 111 2.30 10.24 6.10
CA LYS A 111 1.63 10.83 4.93
C LYS A 111 0.20 10.33 4.76
N ALA A 112 -0.05 9.05 5.01
CA ALA A 112 -1.36 8.43 4.87
C ALA A 112 -2.27 8.65 6.09
N GLY A 113 -1.77 9.16 7.21
CA GLY A 113 -2.50 9.26 8.47
C GLY A 113 -2.79 7.91 9.11
N VAL A 114 -1.90 6.93 8.95
CA VAL A 114 -2.05 5.52 9.37
C VAL A 114 -1.10 5.23 10.53
N GLN A 115 -1.52 4.42 11.48
CA GLN A 115 -0.66 3.99 12.60
C GLN A 115 -0.16 2.56 12.38
N VAL A 116 1.13 2.29 12.60
CA VAL A 116 1.61 0.93 12.82
C VAL A 116 1.12 0.46 14.18
N MET A 117 0.15 -0.46 14.18
CA MET A 117 -0.52 -0.93 15.40
C MET A 117 0.21 -2.11 16.05
N GLY A 118 0.93 -2.91 15.26
CA GLY A 118 1.65 -4.09 15.75
C GLY A 118 2.23 -4.90 14.60
N GLY A 119 2.57 -6.13 14.89
CA GLY A 119 3.08 -7.07 13.90
C GLY A 119 4.16 -7.99 14.43
N HIS A 120 4.84 -8.67 13.51
CA HIS A 120 5.91 -9.62 13.79
C HIS A 120 7.12 -9.34 12.90
N THR A 121 8.31 -9.44 13.47
CA THR A 121 9.56 -9.27 12.69
C THR A 121 10.50 -10.43 13.02
N GLU A 122 10.92 -11.16 11.99
CA GLU A 122 11.84 -12.29 12.16
C GLU A 122 12.87 -12.38 11.04
N ILE A 123 13.99 -13.02 11.36
CA ILE A 123 15.02 -13.44 10.42
C ILE A 123 14.75 -14.90 10.07
N THR A 124 14.63 -15.21 8.79
CA THR A 124 14.31 -16.56 8.33
C THR A 124 15.03 -16.91 7.03
N ALA A 125 15.43 -18.17 6.90
CA ALA A 125 16.06 -18.70 5.69
C ALA A 125 15.05 -19.11 4.61
N VAL A 126 13.74 -18.95 4.85
CA VAL A 126 12.70 -19.31 3.86
C VAL A 126 12.47 -18.20 2.83
N VAL A 127 13.03 -17.00 3.06
CA VAL A 127 13.02 -15.89 2.10
C VAL A 127 14.45 -15.55 1.68
N ASN A 128 14.64 -15.14 0.43
CA ASN A 128 15.92 -14.73 -0.14
C ASN A 128 16.04 -13.20 -0.34
N GLN A 129 14.98 -12.49 -0.03
CA GLN A 129 14.89 -11.02 0.01
C GLN A 129 13.88 -10.61 1.07
N PRO A 130 13.87 -9.35 1.54
CA PRO A 130 12.86 -8.86 2.45
C PRO A 130 11.44 -9.05 1.91
N VAL A 131 10.52 -9.46 2.77
CA VAL A 131 9.09 -9.54 2.49
C VAL A 131 8.36 -8.80 3.60
N ILE A 132 7.46 -7.89 3.23
CA ILE A 132 6.55 -7.25 4.16
C ILE A 132 5.13 -7.64 3.75
N SER A 133 4.42 -8.37 4.61
CA SER A 133 2.97 -8.54 4.46
C SER A 133 2.27 -7.57 5.41
N VAL A 134 1.32 -6.83 4.86
CA VAL A 134 0.57 -5.81 5.60
C VAL A 134 -0.88 -6.25 5.73
N CYS A 135 -1.43 -6.18 6.94
CA CYS A 135 -2.86 -6.19 7.15
C CYS A 135 -3.30 -4.76 7.45
N GLY A 136 -4.02 -4.15 6.51
CA GLY A 136 -4.59 -2.82 6.63
C GLY A 136 -5.94 -2.83 7.31
N VAL A 137 -6.17 -1.84 8.16
CA VAL A 137 -7.42 -1.60 8.88
C VAL A 137 -7.89 -0.19 8.59
N GLY A 138 -9.09 -0.07 8.07
CA GLY A 138 -9.77 1.19 7.80
C GLY A 138 -11.20 1.19 8.34
N LYS A 139 -11.85 2.32 8.22
CA LYS A 139 -13.23 2.51 8.63
C LYS A 139 -14.00 3.29 7.57
N VAL A 140 -15.28 3.03 7.48
CA VAL A 140 -16.20 3.77 6.62
C VAL A 140 -17.52 3.96 7.34
N LYS A 141 -18.20 5.09 7.11
CA LYS A 141 -19.55 5.28 7.64
C LYS A 141 -20.51 4.27 7.01
N ASP A 142 -21.48 3.82 7.80
CA ASP A 142 -22.50 2.88 7.31
C ASP A 142 -23.20 3.42 6.07
N GLY A 143 -23.33 2.55 5.06
CA GLY A 143 -23.91 2.91 3.77
C GLY A 143 -22.98 3.68 2.81
N CYS A 144 -21.74 3.98 3.20
CA CYS A 144 -20.77 4.67 2.35
C CYS A 144 -19.68 3.75 1.77
N LEU A 145 -19.75 2.45 2.03
CA LEU A 145 -18.83 1.47 1.45
C LEU A 145 -18.98 1.46 -0.07
N ILE A 146 -17.86 1.60 -0.77
CA ILE A 146 -17.79 1.49 -2.23
C ILE A 146 -17.21 0.11 -2.56
N SER A 147 -17.79 -0.55 -3.53
CA SER A 147 -17.28 -1.82 -4.05
C SER A 147 -16.80 -1.67 -5.49
N THR A 148 -16.04 -2.63 -5.98
CA THR A 148 -15.64 -2.76 -7.39
C THR A 148 -16.89 -2.98 -8.29
N GLY A 149 -17.95 -3.58 -7.76
CA GLY A 149 -19.14 -4.04 -8.46
C GLY A 149 -20.33 -3.08 -8.43
N GLY A 150 -20.12 -1.79 -8.57
CA GLY A 150 -21.20 -0.79 -8.55
C GLY A 150 -21.50 -0.09 -9.89
N ALA A 151 -20.78 -0.43 -10.97
CA ALA A 151 -20.94 0.21 -12.27
C ALA A 151 -22.24 -0.20 -12.97
N LYS A 152 -22.84 0.73 -13.72
CA LYS A 152 -24.09 0.52 -14.47
C LYS A 152 -23.93 1.01 -15.91
N PRO A 153 -24.70 0.45 -16.87
CA PRO A 153 -24.69 0.93 -18.24
C PRO A 153 -24.96 2.44 -18.33
N GLY A 154 -24.18 3.12 -19.17
CA GLY A 154 -24.26 4.58 -19.37
C GLY A 154 -23.44 5.43 -18.40
N MET A 155 -22.71 4.81 -17.49
CA MET A 155 -21.75 5.53 -16.63
C MET A 155 -20.41 5.73 -17.33
N ASP A 156 -19.74 6.82 -17.00
CA ASP A 156 -18.39 7.11 -17.47
C ASP A 156 -17.33 6.39 -16.60
N ILE A 157 -16.22 6.02 -17.24
CA ILE A 157 -15.04 5.47 -16.58
C ILE A 157 -14.00 6.60 -16.41
N LEU A 158 -13.59 6.84 -15.19
CA LEU A 158 -12.56 7.82 -14.86
C LEU A 158 -11.30 7.11 -14.40
N VAL A 159 -10.16 7.52 -14.95
CA VAL A 159 -8.83 7.05 -14.52
C VAL A 159 -8.05 8.23 -13.99
N THR A 160 -7.57 8.12 -12.76
CA THR A 160 -6.76 9.18 -12.16
C THR A 160 -5.29 9.02 -12.52
N LYS A 161 -4.58 10.13 -12.68
CA LYS A 161 -3.13 10.17 -12.98
C LYS A 161 -2.77 9.43 -14.30
N TRP A 162 -1.82 8.51 -14.23
CA TRP A 162 -1.30 7.74 -15.37
C TRP A 162 -1.23 6.26 -15.01
N ILE A 163 -1.32 5.42 -16.01
CA ILE A 163 -1.15 3.97 -15.83
C ILE A 163 0.32 3.58 -15.80
N GLY A 164 0.62 2.44 -15.17
CA GLY A 164 1.96 1.82 -15.16
C GLY A 164 3.02 2.58 -14.37
N ILE A 165 2.64 3.50 -13.49
CA ILE A 165 3.59 4.34 -12.74
C ILE A 165 4.39 3.53 -11.72
N GLU A 166 3.79 2.57 -11.03
CA GLU A 166 4.47 1.70 -10.06
C GLU A 166 5.54 0.85 -10.74
N GLY A 167 5.14 0.02 -11.71
CA GLY A 167 6.08 -0.85 -12.43
C GLY A 167 7.19 -0.06 -13.12
N THR A 168 6.88 1.13 -13.66
CA THR A 168 7.88 2.01 -14.27
C THR A 168 8.89 2.51 -13.23
N SER A 169 8.44 2.93 -12.04
CA SER A 169 9.32 3.38 -10.97
C SER A 169 10.21 2.25 -10.45
N ILE A 170 9.62 1.07 -10.20
CA ILE A 170 10.36 -0.12 -9.74
C ILE A 170 11.43 -0.52 -10.76
N ILE A 171 11.07 -0.65 -12.05
CA ILE A 171 12.03 -1.01 -13.11
C ILE A 171 13.14 0.03 -13.22
N ALA A 172 12.80 1.32 -13.13
CA ALA A 172 13.77 2.40 -13.21
C ALA A 172 14.78 2.37 -12.07
N LYS A 173 14.37 1.97 -10.86
CA LYS A 173 15.23 1.82 -9.69
C LYS A 173 16.08 0.53 -9.75
N GLU A 174 15.42 -0.61 -9.98
CA GLU A 174 16.06 -1.93 -9.95
C GLU A 174 17.00 -2.19 -11.15
N LYS A 175 16.69 -1.62 -12.32
CA LYS A 175 17.41 -1.86 -13.58
C LYS A 175 18.11 -0.61 -14.12
N GLU A 176 18.41 0.35 -13.26
CA GLU A 176 19.04 1.62 -13.66
C GLU A 176 20.26 1.45 -14.57
N LYS A 177 21.21 0.58 -14.18
CA LYS A 177 22.45 0.36 -14.94
C LYS A 177 22.17 -0.14 -16.38
N ASP A 178 21.21 -1.03 -16.51
CA ASP A 178 20.82 -1.59 -17.83
C ASP A 178 20.10 -0.52 -18.66
N LEU A 179 19.22 0.25 -18.03
CA LEU A 179 18.46 1.30 -18.69
C LEU A 179 19.34 2.46 -19.15
N LEU A 180 20.39 2.83 -18.42
CA LEU A 180 21.36 3.87 -18.80
C LEU A 180 22.09 3.54 -20.10
N THR A 181 22.08 2.28 -20.56
CA THR A 181 22.63 1.91 -21.87
C THR A 181 21.73 2.33 -23.04
N ARG A 182 20.46 2.67 -22.79
CA ARG A 182 19.43 2.94 -23.81
C ARG A 182 18.74 4.30 -23.63
N PHE A 183 18.67 4.80 -22.43
CA PHE A 183 17.94 6.02 -22.07
C PHE A 183 18.88 7.03 -21.38
N SER A 184 18.56 8.30 -21.47
CA SER A 184 19.31 9.34 -20.77
C SER A 184 19.10 9.30 -19.26
N ALA A 185 20.12 9.69 -18.49
CA ALA A 185 20.03 9.75 -17.04
C ALA A 185 18.84 10.61 -16.52
N PRO A 186 18.56 11.81 -17.08
CA PRO A 186 17.38 12.58 -16.66
C PRO A 186 16.05 11.86 -16.89
N PHE A 187 15.93 11.06 -17.96
CA PHE A 187 14.73 10.27 -18.23
C PHE A 187 14.51 9.21 -17.14
N ILE A 188 15.58 8.48 -16.79
CA ILE A 188 15.53 7.45 -15.75
C ILE A 188 15.21 8.07 -14.38
N GLU A 189 15.86 9.17 -14.03
CA GLU A 189 15.57 9.89 -12.78
C GLU A 189 14.12 10.38 -12.70
N ASN A 190 13.53 10.81 -13.81
CA ASN A 190 12.10 11.15 -13.85
C ASN A 190 11.21 9.92 -13.67
N ALA A 191 11.59 8.78 -14.27
CA ALA A 191 10.85 7.52 -14.12
C ALA A 191 10.89 6.99 -12.68
N LYS A 192 12.03 7.06 -12.01
CA LYS A 192 12.16 6.70 -10.58
C LYS A 192 11.21 7.48 -9.69
N LYS A 193 11.01 8.77 -9.97
CA LYS A 193 10.15 9.68 -9.18
C LYS A 193 8.65 9.50 -9.41
N LEU A 194 8.23 8.55 -10.25
CA LEU A 194 6.80 8.28 -10.46
C LEU A 194 6.11 7.73 -9.21
N ASP A 195 6.87 7.13 -8.30
CA ASP A 195 6.38 6.63 -7.01
C ASP A 195 5.67 7.68 -6.14
N VAL A 196 6.01 8.97 -6.29
CA VAL A 196 5.33 10.04 -5.55
C VAL A 196 3.84 10.17 -5.90
N TYR A 197 3.42 9.58 -7.03
CA TYR A 197 2.03 9.59 -7.51
C TYR A 197 1.25 8.30 -7.20
N LEU A 198 1.82 7.34 -6.47
CA LEU A 198 1.19 6.04 -6.21
C LEU A 198 -0.04 6.15 -5.30
N SER A 199 0.01 7.01 -4.29
CA SER A 199 -1.13 7.17 -3.37
C SER A 199 -2.38 7.70 -4.09
N VAL A 200 -3.52 7.04 -3.90
CA VAL A 200 -4.83 7.44 -4.42
C VAL A 200 -5.80 7.91 -3.33
N LEU A 201 -5.32 8.12 -2.11
CA LEU A 201 -6.16 8.49 -0.96
C LEU A 201 -6.97 9.78 -1.22
N SER A 202 -6.32 10.81 -1.77
CA SER A 202 -6.97 12.08 -2.05
C SER A 202 -8.01 11.96 -3.17
N GLU A 203 -7.69 11.22 -4.20
CA GLU A 203 -8.59 10.96 -5.34
C GLU A 203 -9.81 10.15 -4.89
N ALA A 204 -9.61 9.08 -4.14
CA ALA A 204 -10.68 8.25 -3.60
C ALA A 204 -11.60 9.08 -2.67
N ALA A 205 -11.03 9.89 -1.79
CA ALA A 205 -11.81 10.76 -0.93
C ALA A 205 -12.66 11.79 -1.70
N VAL A 206 -12.16 12.30 -2.82
CA VAL A 206 -12.95 13.18 -3.71
C VAL A 206 -14.05 12.37 -4.41
N ALA A 207 -13.71 11.19 -4.95
CA ALA A 207 -14.64 10.32 -5.64
C ALA A 207 -15.83 9.93 -4.74
N VAL A 208 -15.58 9.51 -3.50
CA VAL A 208 -16.62 9.19 -2.50
C VAL A 208 -17.57 10.39 -2.31
N ARG A 209 -17.01 11.58 -2.07
CA ARG A 209 -17.84 12.80 -1.90
C ARG A 209 -18.63 13.18 -3.14
N SER A 210 -18.15 12.80 -4.31
CA SER A 210 -18.82 13.05 -5.59
C SER A 210 -19.90 12.01 -5.93
N GLY A 211 -20.08 10.98 -5.10
CA GLY A 211 -21.11 9.95 -5.28
C GLY A 211 -20.73 8.92 -6.35
N VAL A 212 -19.46 8.58 -6.46
CA VAL A 212 -19.01 7.49 -7.34
C VAL A 212 -19.71 6.17 -6.95
N SER A 213 -20.02 5.34 -7.93
CA SER A 213 -20.76 4.08 -7.71
C SER A 213 -19.87 2.85 -7.58
N ALA A 214 -18.66 2.90 -8.14
CA ALA A 214 -17.64 1.86 -8.07
C ALA A 214 -16.24 2.46 -8.07
N MET A 215 -15.31 1.83 -7.37
CA MET A 215 -13.89 2.16 -7.42
C MET A 215 -13.04 0.90 -7.44
N HIS A 216 -11.89 1.00 -8.05
CA HIS A 216 -10.85 -0.03 -8.05
C HIS A 216 -9.50 0.63 -8.26
N ASP A 217 -8.48 0.21 -7.55
CA ASP A 217 -7.11 0.63 -7.83
C ASP A 217 -6.50 -0.24 -8.93
N VAL A 218 -5.53 0.32 -9.65
CA VAL A 218 -4.89 -0.37 -10.77
C VAL A 218 -3.58 -0.97 -10.28
N THR A 219 -3.57 -2.28 -10.05
CA THR A 219 -2.43 -3.06 -9.54
C THR A 219 -2.00 -4.15 -10.53
N GLU A 220 -1.91 -5.41 -10.11
CA GLU A 220 -1.58 -6.54 -10.98
C GLU A 220 -2.59 -6.70 -12.12
N GLY A 221 -2.08 -7.04 -13.32
CA GLY A 221 -2.90 -7.03 -14.53
C GLY A 221 -3.03 -5.65 -15.19
N GLY A 222 -2.60 -4.59 -14.51
CA GLY A 222 -2.64 -3.21 -15.00
C GLY A 222 -4.05 -2.72 -15.29
N ILE A 223 -4.15 -1.70 -16.16
CA ILE A 223 -5.45 -1.09 -16.49
C ILE A 223 -6.45 -2.10 -17.10
N PHE A 224 -5.96 -3.07 -17.86
CA PHE A 224 -6.87 -4.07 -18.46
C PHE A 224 -7.38 -5.06 -17.42
N GLY A 225 -6.57 -5.44 -16.45
CA GLY A 225 -7.00 -6.25 -15.30
C GLY A 225 -8.08 -5.53 -14.51
N ALA A 226 -7.81 -4.32 -14.05
CA ALA A 226 -8.74 -3.52 -13.27
C ALA A 226 -10.08 -3.27 -13.99
N LEU A 227 -10.03 -2.95 -15.30
CA LEU A 227 -11.25 -2.77 -16.10
C LEU A 227 -12.05 -4.06 -16.22
N TRP A 228 -11.38 -5.20 -16.43
CA TRP A 228 -12.04 -6.49 -16.49
C TRP A 228 -12.70 -6.85 -15.16
N GLU A 229 -11.99 -6.66 -14.05
CA GLU A 229 -12.49 -6.93 -12.69
C GLU A 229 -13.70 -6.06 -12.36
N MET A 230 -13.67 -4.77 -12.71
CA MET A 230 -14.84 -3.88 -12.54
C MET A 230 -16.04 -4.33 -13.39
N ALA A 231 -15.81 -4.74 -14.64
CA ALA A 231 -16.85 -5.24 -15.53
C ALA A 231 -17.49 -6.52 -14.99
N GLU A 232 -16.67 -7.49 -14.60
CA GLU A 232 -17.10 -8.77 -14.04
C GLU A 232 -17.86 -8.58 -12.73
N ALA A 233 -17.31 -7.82 -11.79
CA ALA A 233 -17.94 -7.55 -10.51
C ALA A 233 -19.27 -6.78 -10.64
N SER A 234 -19.39 -5.95 -11.67
CA SER A 234 -20.62 -5.18 -11.94
C SER A 234 -21.63 -5.90 -12.85
N GLY A 235 -21.23 -7.00 -13.51
CA GLY A 235 -22.07 -7.70 -14.49
C GLY A 235 -22.37 -6.85 -15.73
N VAL A 236 -21.45 -5.99 -16.17
CA VAL A 236 -21.61 -5.09 -17.31
C VAL A 236 -20.48 -5.23 -18.32
N GLY A 237 -20.73 -4.84 -19.56
CA GLY A 237 -19.70 -4.64 -20.58
C GLY A 237 -19.11 -3.23 -20.51
N LEU A 238 -17.86 -3.07 -20.92
CA LEU A 238 -17.17 -1.77 -21.02
C LEU A 238 -16.81 -1.48 -22.48
N GLU A 239 -16.98 -0.22 -22.90
CA GLU A 239 -16.50 0.30 -24.17
C GLU A 239 -15.31 1.23 -23.91
N ILE A 240 -14.11 0.82 -24.36
CA ILE A 240 -12.86 1.50 -24.05
C ILE A 240 -12.21 2.05 -25.29
N ASP A 241 -12.00 3.38 -25.34
CA ASP A 241 -11.14 4.03 -26.31
C ASP A 241 -9.69 3.99 -25.80
N LEU A 242 -8.87 3.09 -26.36
CA LEU A 242 -7.47 2.90 -25.97
C LEU A 242 -6.64 4.18 -26.06
N LYS A 243 -7.00 5.11 -26.95
CA LYS A 243 -6.27 6.39 -27.12
C LYS A 243 -6.52 7.36 -25.96
N LYS A 244 -7.57 7.14 -25.18
CA LYS A 244 -7.90 7.97 -24.02
C LYS A 244 -7.28 7.46 -22.72
N ILE A 245 -6.67 6.28 -22.75
CA ILE A 245 -5.97 5.75 -21.57
C ILE A 245 -4.76 6.67 -21.27
N PRO A 246 -4.68 7.22 -20.05
CA PRO A 246 -3.64 8.21 -19.73
C PRO A 246 -2.28 7.53 -19.56
N ILE A 247 -1.33 7.86 -20.42
CA ILE A 247 0.08 7.44 -20.37
C ILE A 247 0.92 8.72 -20.25
N ARG A 248 1.98 8.68 -19.41
CA ARG A 248 2.91 9.79 -19.23
C ARG A 248 4.06 9.74 -20.22
#